data_78312adaf794e1e3e4a83447d802866d
#
_entry.id   78312adaf794e1e3e4a83447d802866d
#
_cell.length_a   1.000
_cell.length_b   1.000
_cell.length_c   1.000
_cell.angle_alpha   90.00
_cell.angle_beta   90.00
_cell.angle_gamma   90.00
#
_symmetry.space_group_name_H-M   'P 1'
#
loop_
_entity.id
_entity.type
_entity.pdbx_description
1 polymer ?
#
loop_
_entity_poly.entity_id
_entity_poly.type
_entity_poly.pdbx_seq_one_letter_code
_entity_poly.pdbx_strand_id
1 'polypeptide(L)'
;MNIVVNEELKAYIEPLTPDEHDALERSILTEGCRDALVLWGDVLVDGHNRYGICQKHGLPFQTVQNPRFQSMEDVHLWMIDQHLGRRSVSDFQRGVLALRKREIMAERKARAATATETAEATPTADVPAAAAALPAPDPLSSREAIAKAARLSSSQVVMIEKIQKQAAPELVAAVKSGTISINAAAAVATLPAEEQVAAAVA
;
A
#
# COMPACT_ATOMS: atom_id res chain seq x y z
N MET A 1 -10.05 -20.65 -14.15
CA MET A 1 -10.27 -19.31 -13.59
C MET A 1 -9.06 -18.48 -13.99
N ASN A 2 -9.25 -17.34 -14.62
CA ASN A 2 -8.13 -16.50 -15.07
C ASN A 2 -7.88 -15.44 -14.00
N ILE A 3 -6.80 -15.60 -13.23
CA ILE A 3 -6.46 -14.64 -12.17
C ILE A 3 -5.67 -13.49 -12.78
N VAL A 4 -6.12 -12.27 -12.52
CA VAL A 4 -5.49 -11.04 -12.97
C VAL A 4 -4.60 -10.46 -11.87
N VAL A 5 -3.33 -10.24 -12.18
CA VAL A 5 -2.38 -9.57 -11.28
C VAL A 5 -2.42 -8.07 -11.57
N ASN A 6 -2.79 -7.27 -10.57
CA ASN A 6 -2.78 -5.81 -10.67
C ASN A 6 -1.41 -5.29 -10.19
N GLU A 7 -0.69 -4.57 -11.06
CA GLU A 7 0.66 -4.08 -10.75
C GLU A 7 0.66 -3.00 -9.63
N GLU A 8 -0.40 -2.21 -9.50
CA GLU A 8 -0.50 -1.24 -8.39
C GLU A 8 -0.60 -1.94 -7.04
N LEU A 9 -1.38 -3.03 -6.96
CA LEU A 9 -1.49 -3.83 -5.75
C LEU A 9 -0.17 -4.55 -5.44
N LYS A 10 0.47 -5.09 -6.47
CA LYS A 10 1.77 -5.75 -6.35
C LYS A 10 2.87 -4.80 -5.88
N ALA A 11 2.80 -3.52 -6.25
CA ALA A 11 3.76 -2.50 -5.82
C ALA A 11 3.76 -2.23 -4.30
N TYR A 12 2.70 -2.59 -3.57
CA TYR A 12 2.65 -2.51 -2.11
C TYR A 12 3.48 -3.59 -1.42
N ILE A 13 3.83 -4.66 -2.14
CA ILE A 13 4.54 -5.82 -1.60
C ILE A 13 6.04 -5.60 -1.80
N GLU A 14 6.81 -5.65 -0.71
CA GLU A 14 8.26 -5.69 -0.84
C GLU A 14 8.66 -7.04 -1.47
N PRO A 15 9.55 -7.01 -2.48
CA PRO A 15 10.04 -8.25 -3.06
C PRO A 15 10.77 -9.07 -1.99
N LEU A 16 10.56 -10.38 -2.01
CA LEU A 16 11.31 -11.29 -1.15
C LEU A 16 12.79 -11.27 -1.55
N THR A 17 13.65 -11.42 -0.55
CA THR A 17 15.06 -11.73 -0.82
C THR A 17 15.17 -13.10 -1.50
N PRO A 18 16.25 -13.40 -2.24
CA PRO A 18 16.44 -14.71 -2.84
C PRO A 18 16.29 -15.87 -1.85
N ASP A 19 16.86 -15.74 -0.65
CA ASP A 19 16.78 -16.75 0.41
C ASP A 19 15.34 -16.96 0.93
N GLU A 20 14.58 -15.88 1.10
CA GLU A 20 13.18 -15.94 1.50
C GLU A 20 12.30 -16.57 0.41
N HIS A 21 12.57 -16.20 -0.84
CA HIS A 21 11.87 -16.81 -1.98
C HIS A 21 12.15 -18.30 -2.07
N ASP A 22 13.40 -18.73 -1.96
CA ASP A 22 13.80 -20.14 -2.01
C ASP A 22 13.22 -20.93 -0.82
N ALA A 23 13.17 -20.32 0.36
CA ALA A 23 12.54 -20.93 1.53
C ALA A 23 11.03 -21.12 1.33
N LEU A 24 10.34 -20.12 0.80
CA LEU A 24 8.92 -20.18 0.48
C LEU A 24 8.65 -21.23 -0.61
N GLU A 25 9.45 -21.23 -1.67
CA GLU A 25 9.33 -22.20 -2.78
C GLU A 25 9.51 -23.63 -2.28
N ARG A 26 10.53 -23.90 -1.48
CA ARG A 26 10.73 -25.24 -0.86
C ARG A 26 9.57 -25.66 0.02
N SER A 27 9.04 -24.75 0.82
CA SER A 27 7.87 -25.03 1.68
C SER A 27 6.65 -25.40 0.83
N ILE A 28 6.37 -24.64 -0.23
CA ILE A 28 5.22 -24.91 -1.12
C ILE A 28 5.41 -26.23 -1.89
N LEU A 29 6.62 -26.53 -2.33
CA LEU A 29 6.93 -27.79 -3.02
C LEU A 29 6.76 -29.02 -2.10
N THR A 30 7.09 -28.86 -0.82
CA THR A 30 7.04 -29.96 0.16
C THR A 30 5.63 -30.18 0.72
N GLU A 31 4.93 -29.08 1.04
CA GLU A 31 3.69 -29.14 1.81
C GLU A 31 2.45 -28.68 1.01
N GLY A 32 2.67 -28.18 -0.22
CA GLY A 32 1.63 -27.56 -1.03
C GLY A 32 1.34 -26.12 -0.62
N CYS A 33 0.48 -25.44 -1.39
CA CYS A 33 0.00 -24.10 -1.06
C CYS A 33 -1.14 -24.20 -0.02
N ARG A 34 -0.79 -24.12 1.25
CA ARG A 34 -1.75 -24.30 2.38
C ARG A 34 -2.70 -23.12 2.54
N ASP A 35 -2.18 -21.91 2.39
CA ASP A 35 -2.97 -20.69 2.56
C ASP A 35 -3.65 -20.31 1.25
N ALA A 36 -4.97 -20.09 1.28
CA ALA A 36 -5.72 -19.66 0.13
C ALA A 36 -5.27 -18.26 -0.35
N LEU A 37 -5.33 -18.06 -1.66
CA LEU A 37 -5.12 -16.75 -2.27
C LEU A 37 -6.39 -15.91 -2.10
N VAL A 38 -6.25 -14.64 -1.75
CA VAL A 38 -7.39 -13.73 -1.60
C VAL A 38 -7.63 -13.03 -2.93
N LEU A 39 -8.87 -13.09 -3.41
CA LEU A 39 -9.32 -12.48 -4.64
C LEU A 39 -10.42 -11.45 -4.39
N TRP A 40 -10.54 -10.50 -5.32
CA TRP A 40 -11.71 -9.67 -5.53
C TRP A 40 -12.14 -9.81 -7.00
N GLY A 41 -13.23 -10.52 -7.23
CA GLY A 41 -13.56 -10.99 -8.58
C GLY A 41 -12.47 -11.92 -9.11
N ASP A 42 -11.82 -11.53 -10.19
CA ASP A 42 -10.66 -12.19 -10.80
C ASP A 42 -9.31 -11.56 -10.41
N VAL A 43 -9.32 -10.43 -9.69
CA VAL A 43 -8.10 -9.72 -9.28
C VAL A 43 -7.48 -10.36 -8.05
N LEU A 44 -6.17 -10.66 -8.15
CA LEU A 44 -5.38 -11.17 -7.02
C LEU A 44 -5.09 -10.05 -6.03
N VAL A 45 -5.54 -10.22 -4.80
CA VAL A 45 -5.35 -9.25 -3.70
C VAL A 45 -4.21 -9.66 -2.77
N ASP A 46 -4.21 -10.89 -2.27
CA ASP A 46 -3.10 -11.41 -1.43
C ASP A 46 -2.63 -12.77 -1.91
N GLY A 47 -1.33 -13.03 -1.70
CA GLY A 47 -0.68 -14.27 -2.07
C GLY A 47 0.09 -14.23 -3.40
N HIS A 48 0.52 -13.07 -3.86
CA HIS A 48 1.23 -12.87 -5.13
C HIS A 48 2.46 -13.78 -5.28
N ASN A 49 3.28 -13.90 -4.23
CA ASN A 49 4.46 -14.78 -4.24
C ASN A 49 4.06 -16.26 -4.34
N ARG A 50 3.06 -16.69 -3.56
CA ARG A 50 2.53 -18.06 -3.61
C ARG A 50 1.94 -18.39 -4.98
N TYR A 51 1.18 -17.44 -5.55
CA TYR A 51 0.61 -17.60 -6.88
C TYR A 51 1.69 -17.79 -7.94
N GLY A 52 2.74 -16.96 -7.95
CA GLY A 52 3.85 -17.09 -8.88
C GLY A 52 4.56 -18.43 -8.78
N ILE A 53 4.81 -18.92 -7.56
CA ILE A 53 5.44 -20.23 -7.32
C ILE A 53 4.52 -21.37 -7.78
N CYS A 54 3.24 -21.32 -7.43
CA CYS A 54 2.28 -22.33 -7.86
C CYS A 54 2.14 -22.41 -9.38
N GLN A 55 2.11 -21.25 -10.06
CA GLN A 55 2.10 -21.21 -11.52
C GLN A 55 3.38 -21.80 -12.14
N LYS A 56 4.55 -21.43 -11.61
CA LYS A 56 5.85 -21.91 -12.08
C LYS A 56 5.95 -23.45 -12.04
N HIS A 57 5.40 -24.06 -11.01
CA HIS A 57 5.48 -25.50 -10.77
C HIS A 57 4.20 -26.28 -11.09
N GLY A 58 3.15 -25.62 -11.60
CA GLY A 58 1.87 -26.25 -11.91
C GLY A 58 1.16 -26.85 -10.69
N LEU A 59 1.36 -26.25 -9.51
CA LEU A 59 0.79 -26.72 -8.25
C LEU A 59 -0.64 -26.21 -8.04
N PRO A 60 -1.52 -27.01 -7.45
CA PRO A 60 -2.86 -26.57 -7.08
C PRO A 60 -2.82 -25.56 -5.94
N PHE A 61 -3.75 -24.63 -5.94
CA PHE A 61 -3.96 -23.64 -4.89
C PHE A 61 -5.46 -23.39 -4.68
N GLN A 62 -5.81 -22.93 -3.48
CA GLN A 62 -7.18 -22.54 -3.15
C GLN A 62 -7.31 -21.02 -3.26
N THR A 63 -8.52 -20.55 -3.56
CA THR A 63 -8.87 -19.13 -3.62
C THR A 63 -10.04 -18.82 -2.71
N VAL A 64 -10.07 -17.62 -2.16
CA VAL A 64 -11.15 -17.11 -1.33
C VAL A 64 -11.51 -15.69 -1.78
N GLN A 65 -12.80 -15.40 -1.88
CA GLN A 65 -13.32 -14.05 -2.13
C GLN A 65 -13.52 -13.34 -0.79
N ASN A 66 -13.07 -12.09 -0.69
CA ASN A 66 -13.34 -11.29 0.48
C ASN A 66 -14.63 -10.46 0.26
N PRO A 67 -15.73 -10.76 0.98
CA PRO A 67 -17.03 -10.08 0.79
C PRO A 67 -17.05 -8.63 1.26
N ARG A 68 -15.99 -8.15 1.93
CA ARG A 68 -15.88 -6.78 2.42
C ARG A 68 -15.50 -5.79 1.33
N PHE A 69 -14.97 -6.26 0.21
CA PHE A 69 -14.55 -5.39 -0.90
C PHE A 69 -15.75 -4.99 -1.74
N GLN A 70 -16.07 -3.70 -1.75
CA GLN A 70 -17.11 -3.11 -2.58
C GLN A 70 -16.52 -2.27 -3.72
N SER A 71 -15.26 -1.87 -3.60
CA SER A 71 -14.54 -1.06 -4.59
C SER A 71 -13.06 -1.41 -4.60
N MET A 72 -12.37 -1.01 -5.66
CA MET A 72 -10.90 -1.13 -5.74
C MET A 72 -10.21 -0.35 -4.60
N GLU A 73 -10.79 0.76 -4.15
CA GLU A 73 -10.27 1.51 -3.00
C GLU A 73 -10.28 0.69 -1.70
N ASP A 74 -11.34 -0.09 -1.48
CA ASP A 74 -11.40 -0.98 -0.30
C ASP A 74 -10.31 -2.04 -0.36
N VAL A 75 -9.99 -2.54 -1.57
CA VAL A 75 -8.89 -3.47 -1.80
C VAL A 75 -7.55 -2.82 -1.48
N HIS A 76 -7.30 -1.61 -1.97
CA HIS A 76 -6.08 -0.85 -1.69
C HIS A 76 -5.90 -0.60 -0.19
N LEU A 77 -6.94 -0.12 0.49
CA LEU A 77 -6.92 0.15 1.92
C LEU A 77 -6.66 -1.12 2.74
N TRP A 78 -7.32 -2.21 2.38
CA TRP A 78 -7.12 -3.49 3.05
C TRP A 78 -5.69 -4.01 2.89
N MET A 79 -5.13 -3.95 1.68
CA MET A 79 -3.74 -4.36 1.43
C MET A 79 -2.75 -3.51 2.22
N ILE A 80 -2.93 -2.20 2.22
CA ILE A 80 -2.08 -1.28 2.98
C ILE A 80 -2.12 -1.64 4.47
N ASP A 81 -3.30 -1.87 5.04
CA ASP A 81 -3.45 -2.22 6.46
C ASP A 81 -2.80 -3.56 6.80
N GLN A 82 -2.94 -4.56 5.92
CA GLN A 82 -2.26 -5.85 6.09
C GLN A 82 -0.73 -5.69 6.12
N HIS A 83 -0.17 -4.89 5.22
CA HIS A 83 1.28 -4.66 5.15
C HIS A 83 1.79 -3.79 6.29
N LEU A 84 1.06 -2.76 6.71
CA LEU A 84 1.39 -1.95 7.89
C LEU A 84 1.42 -2.78 9.18
N GLY A 85 0.64 -3.84 9.25
CA GLY A 85 0.62 -4.80 10.37
C GLY A 85 1.82 -5.75 10.41
N ARG A 86 2.50 -5.97 9.29
CA ARG A 86 3.63 -6.92 9.20
C ARG A 86 4.91 -6.35 9.79
N ARG A 87 5.67 -7.20 10.49
CA ARG A 87 6.96 -6.78 11.10
C ARG A 87 8.11 -6.71 10.10
N SER A 88 8.00 -7.44 8.98
CA SER A 88 9.06 -7.54 7.96
C SER A 88 9.07 -6.37 6.97
N VAL A 89 8.12 -5.45 7.05
CA VAL A 89 8.06 -4.29 6.15
C VAL A 89 9.03 -3.21 6.63
N SER A 90 9.85 -2.68 5.72
CA SER A 90 10.83 -1.64 6.02
C SER A 90 10.17 -0.33 6.47
N ASP A 91 10.93 0.51 7.19
CA ASP A 91 10.47 1.82 7.63
C ASP A 91 10.05 2.71 6.47
N PHE A 92 10.82 2.69 5.39
CA PHE A 92 10.52 3.43 4.18
C PHE A 92 9.18 2.97 3.57
N GLN A 93 8.99 1.66 3.41
CA GLN A 93 7.77 1.11 2.84
C GLN A 93 6.55 1.39 3.73
N ARG A 94 6.69 1.29 5.07
CA ARG A 94 5.61 1.67 5.99
C ARG A 94 5.19 3.13 5.81
N GLY A 95 6.15 4.03 5.67
CA GLY A 95 5.88 5.44 5.42
C GLY A 95 5.15 5.67 4.09
N VAL A 96 5.62 5.04 3.02
CA VAL A 96 4.98 5.08 1.69
C VAL A 96 3.53 4.60 1.75
N LEU A 97 3.29 3.46 2.40
CA LEU A 97 1.95 2.89 2.55
C LEU A 97 1.01 3.80 3.37
N ALA A 98 1.49 4.38 4.46
CA ALA A 98 0.69 5.28 5.28
C ALA A 98 0.33 6.58 4.53
N LEU A 99 1.27 7.14 3.75
CA LEU A 99 1.03 8.29 2.88
C LEU A 99 0.00 7.95 1.80
N ARG A 100 0.10 6.80 1.16
CA ARG A 100 -0.87 6.35 0.14
C ARG A 100 -2.26 6.16 0.74
N LYS A 101 -2.34 5.58 1.94
CA LYS A 101 -3.62 5.45 2.67
C LYS A 101 -4.28 6.82 2.88
N ARG A 102 -3.51 7.83 3.31
CA ARG A 102 -4.00 9.21 3.47
C ARG A 102 -4.58 9.75 2.16
N GLU A 103 -3.87 9.58 1.05
CA GLU A 103 -4.32 10.06 -0.27
C GLU A 103 -5.67 9.42 -0.66
N ILE A 104 -5.79 8.10 -0.58
CA ILE A 104 -7.03 7.37 -0.91
C ILE A 104 -8.19 7.83 -0.05
N MET A 105 -7.97 8.02 1.26
CA MET A 105 -9.00 8.49 2.18
C MET A 105 -9.40 9.93 1.89
N ALA A 106 -8.46 10.81 1.53
CA ALA A 106 -8.73 12.20 1.16
C ALA A 106 -9.54 12.28 -0.15
N GLU A 107 -9.18 11.50 -1.16
CA GLU A 107 -9.91 11.42 -2.43
C GLU A 107 -11.35 10.88 -2.22
N ARG A 108 -11.51 9.87 -1.37
CA ARG A 108 -12.82 9.32 -1.02
C ARG A 108 -13.71 10.35 -0.33
N LYS A 109 -13.12 11.13 0.59
CA LYS A 109 -13.82 12.21 1.29
C LYS A 109 -14.23 13.35 0.34
N ALA A 110 -13.33 13.74 -0.56
CA ALA A 110 -13.61 14.78 -1.56
C ALA A 110 -14.77 14.37 -2.49
N ARG A 111 -14.79 13.12 -2.96
CA ARG A 111 -15.90 12.60 -3.78
C ARG A 111 -17.22 12.52 -3.04
N ALA A 112 -17.20 12.15 -1.75
CA ALA A 112 -18.41 12.12 -0.93
C ALA A 112 -18.98 13.54 -0.75
N ALA A 113 -18.12 14.54 -0.55
CA ALA A 113 -18.55 15.96 -0.42
C ALA A 113 -19.20 16.47 -1.71
N THR A 114 -18.60 16.21 -2.89
CA THR A 114 -19.19 16.61 -4.18
C THR A 114 -20.50 15.88 -4.49
N ALA A 115 -20.67 14.63 -4.06
CA ALA A 115 -21.91 13.90 -4.23
C ALA A 115 -23.05 14.47 -3.39
N THR A 116 -22.73 15.03 -2.21
CA THR A 116 -23.72 15.69 -1.33
C THR A 116 -24.17 17.03 -1.89
N GLU A 117 -23.28 17.83 -2.49
CA GLU A 117 -23.61 19.10 -3.13
C GLU A 117 -24.54 18.93 -4.37
N THR A 118 -24.39 17.80 -5.09
CA THR A 118 -25.25 17.49 -6.25
C THR A 118 -26.62 16.95 -5.85
N ALA A 119 -26.79 16.43 -4.64
CA ALA A 119 -28.07 15.88 -4.14
C ALA A 119 -29.00 16.94 -3.51
N GLU A 120 -28.49 18.14 -3.17
CA GLU A 120 -29.29 19.22 -2.58
C GLU A 120 -30.11 20.05 -3.59
N ALA A 121 -30.15 19.69 -4.85
CA ALA A 121 -30.89 20.42 -5.90
C ALA A 121 -32.35 19.98 -6.10
N THR A 122 -32.96 19.17 -5.21
CA THR A 122 -34.41 18.87 -5.24
C THR A 122 -35.01 19.08 -3.85
N PRO A 123 -35.88 20.10 -3.68
CA PRO A 123 -36.56 20.28 -2.41
C PRO A 123 -37.80 19.37 -2.33
N THR A 124 -37.74 18.32 -1.55
CA THR A 124 -38.94 17.63 -1.04
C THR A 124 -38.83 17.53 0.47
N ALA A 125 -39.90 18.01 1.09
CA ALA A 125 -40.08 18.28 2.49
C ALA A 125 -40.09 17.01 3.37
N ASP A 126 -39.76 17.27 4.64
CA ASP A 126 -40.22 16.57 5.86
C ASP A 126 -39.63 15.19 6.14
N VAL A 127 -38.47 15.19 6.85
CA VAL A 127 -38.10 14.16 7.84
C VAL A 127 -37.35 14.83 8.99
N PRO A 128 -37.61 14.53 10.28
CA PRO A 128 -37.04 15.22 11.42
C PRO A 128 -35.54 14.94 11.54
N ALA A 129 -34.79 16.00 11.85
CA ALA A 129 -33.35 16.02 12.07
C ALA A 129 -32.92 14.98 13.13
N ALA A 130 -32.44 13.83 12.68
CA ALA A 130 -31.54 13.01 13.48
C ALA A 130 -30.19 13.69 13.47
N ALA A 131 -29.66 13.96 14.65
CA ALA A 131 -28.39 14.65 14.89
C ALA A 131 -27.30 14.19 13.91
N ALA A 132 -26.83 15.09 13.05
CA ALA A 132 -25.67 14.89 12.23
C ALA A 132 -24.49 14.66 13.18
N ALA A 133 -24.09 13.41 13.34
CA ALA A 133 -22.84 13.07 13.99
C ALA A 133 -21.73 13.78 13.18
N LEU A 134 -21.01 14.67 13.84
CA LEU A 134 -19.79 15.29 13.28
C LEU A 134 -18.94 14.16 12.69
N PRO A 135 -18.46 14.27 11.45
CA PRO A 135 -17.62 13.24 10.88
C PRO A 135 -16.42 13.06 11.81
N ALA A 136 -16.19 11.81 12.22
CA ALA A 136 -15.02 11.48 13.05
C ALA A 136 -13.77 12.07 12.39
N PRO A 137 -12.87 12.70 13.17
CA PRO A 137 -11.64 13.27 12.61
C PRO A 137 -10.92 12.16 11.83
N ASP A 138 -10.53 12.50 10.61
CA ASP A 138 -9.80 11.60 9.71
C ASP A 138 -8.54 11.09 10.44
N PRO A 139 -8.41 9.78 10.70
CA PRO A 139 -7.32 9.24 11.52
C PRO A 139 -5.92 9.47 10.93
N LEU A 140 -5.84 9.95 9.69
CA LEU A 140 -4.58 10.27 8.99
C LEU A 140 -4.51 11.73 8.51
N SER A 141 -5.26 12.64 9.12
CA SER A 141 -5.29 14.06 8.73
C SER A 141 -4.01 14.82 9.09
N SER A 142 -3.26 14.36 10.09
CA SER A 142 -2.02 15.00 10.53
C SER A 142 -0.78 14.13 10.27
N ARG A 143 0.40 14.77 10.19
CA ARG A 143 1.68 14.06 10.08
C ARG A 143 1.94 13.14 11.26
N GLU A 144 1.53 13.55 12.45
CA GLU A 144 1.65 12.75 13.68
C GLU A 144 0.80 11.49 13.59
N ALA A 145 -0.41 11.59 13.03
CA ALA A 145 -1.28 10.43 12.82
C ALA A 145 -0.70 9.45 11.79
N ILE A 146 -0.12 9.97 10.71
CA ILE A 146 0.58 9.15 9.69
C ILE A 146 1.80 8.47 10.31
N ALA A 147 2.61 9.23 11.06
CA ALA A 147 3.80 8.71 11.73
C ALA A 147 3.43 7.58 12.71
N LYS A 148 2.38 7.77 13.50
CA LYS A 148 1.86 6.75 14.42
C LYS A 148 1.39 5.50 13.67
N ALA A 149 0.64 5.65 12.58
CA ALA A 149 0.16 4.53 11.77
C ALA A 149 1.31 3.73 11.14
N ALA A 150 2.35 4.42 10.68
CA ALA A 150 3.56 3.82 10.12
C ALA A 150 4.57 3.34 11.18
N ARG A 151 4.37 3.66 12.44
CA ARG A 151 5.35 3.45 13.54
C ARG A 151 6.69 4.14 13.26
N LEU A 152 6.63 5.39 12.81
CA LEU A 152 7.75 6.24 12.45
C LEU A 152 7.70 7.54 13.24
N SER A 153 8.78 8.33 13.21
CA SER A 153 8.76 9.72 13.65
C SER A 153 8.16 10.64 12.58
N SER A 154 7.62 11.79 12.99
CA SER A 154 7.09 12.78 12.04
C SER A 154 8.15 13.30 11.08
N SER A 155 9.42 13.39 11.51
CA SER A 155 10.55 13.76 10.65
C SER A 155 10.85 12.71 9.58
N GLN A 156 10.77 11.42 9.91
CA GLN A 156 10.93 10.35 8.92
C GLN A 156 9.81 10.39 7.87
N VAL A 157 8.56 10.66 8.27
CA VAL A 157 7.44 10.83 7.32
C VAL A 157 7.72 11.96 6.34
N VAL A 158 8.22 13.11 6.82
CA VAL A 158 8.60 14.25 5.95
C VAL A 158 9.72 13.87 4.97
N MET A 159 10.73 13.15 5.44
CA MET A 159 11.82 12.67 4.58
C MET A 159 11.33 11.70 3.52
N ILE A 160 10.47 10.76 3.87
CA ILE A 160 9.88 9.79 2.93
C ILE A 160 9.01 10.50 1.90
N GLU A 161 8.19 11.47 2.31
CA GLU A 161 7.37 12.29 1.41
C GLU A 161 8.26 13.07 0.43
N LYS A 162 9.39 13.63 0.89
CA LYS A 162 10.38 14.30 0.06
C LYS A 162 11.01 13.35 -0.97
N ILE A 163 11.43 12.16 -0.53
CA ILE A 163 11.99 11.15 -1.41
C ILE A 163 10.99 10.75 -2.50
N GLN A 164 9.73 10.50 -2.14
CA GLN A 164 8.69 10.14 -3.12
C GLN A 164 8.45 11.21 -4.18
N LYS A 165 8.60 12.50 -3.82
CA LYS A 165 8.33 13.63 -4.72
C LYS A 165 9.51 14.01 -5.60
N GLN A 166 10.74 13.83 -5.14
CA GLN A 166 11.93 14.44 -5.71
C GLN A 166 13.03 13.44 -6.09
N ALA A 167 12.98 12.21 -5.57
CA ALA A 167 14.04 11.24 -5.81
C ALA A 167 13.91 10.56 -7.17
N ALA A 168 15.06 10.33 -7.81
CA ALA A 168 15.15 9.48 -8.98
C ALA A 168 14.76 8.02 -8.65
N PRO A 169 14.21 7.25 -9.62
CA PRO A 169 13.80 5.87 -9.39
C PRO A 169 14.88 4.97 -8.79
N GLU A 170 16.12 5.17 -9.19
CA GLU A 170 17.30 4.44 -8.72
C GLU A 170 17.56 4.71 -7.23
N LEU A 171 17.42 5.96 -6.80
CA LEU A 171 17.58 6.34 -5.40
C LEU A 171 16.45 5.73 -4.56
N VAL A 172 15.22 5.73 -5.06
CA VAL A 172 14.09 5.06 -4.40
C VAL A 172 14.34 3.56 -4.26
N ALA A 173 14.87 2.92 -5.30
CA ALA A 173 15.21 1.49 -5.28
C ALA A 173 16.31 1.19 -4.24
N ALA A 174 17.34 2.04 -4.14
CA ALA A 174 18.41 1.90 -3.15
C ALA A 174 17.91 2.07 -1.70
N VAL A 175 16.91 2.93 -1.46
CA VAL A 175 16.27 3.04 -0.14
C VAL A 175 15.42 1.82 0.17
N LYS A 176 14.68 1.30 -0.80
CA LYS A 176 13.86 0.08 -0.65
C LYS A 176 14.71 -1.15 -0.33
N SER A 177 15.86 -1.28 -0.99
CA SER A 177 16.80 -2.37 -0.72
C SER A 177 17.59 -2.22 0.59
N GLY A 178 17.48 -1.05 1.25
CA GLY A 178 18.23 -0.75 2.47
C GLY A 178 19.70 -0.38 2.24
N THR A 179 20.13 -0.20 0.99
CA THR A 179 21.48 0.21 0.62
C THR A 179 21.78 1.63 1.10
N ILE A 180 20.77 2.51 1.04
CA ILE A 180 20.86 3.90 1.52
C ILE A 180 19.82 4.15 2.59
N SER A 181 20.18 4.84 3.67
CA SER A 181 19.25 5.24 4.72
C SER A 181 18.29 6.32 4.24
N ILE A 182 17.09 6.39 4.88
CA ILE A 182 16.08 7.43 4.60
C ILE A 182 16.70 8.83 4.74
N ASN A 183 17.53 9.07 5.77
CA ASN A 183 18.17 10.37 6.00
C ASN A 183 19.13 10.75 4.87
N ALA A 184 19.99 9.82 4.44
CA ALA A 184 20.92 10.05 3.37
C ALA A 184 20.20 10.30 2.03
N ALA A 185 19.20 9.47 1.72
CA ALA A 185 18.37 9.63 0.53
C ALA A 185 17.63 10.96 0.49
N ALA A 186 17.05 11.40 1.61
CA ALA A 186 16.36 12.68 1.70
C ALA A 186 17.30 13.89 1.52
N ALA A 187 18.57 13.77 1.91
CA ALA A 187 19.59 14.79 1.68
C ALA A 187 19.96 14.87 0.18
N VAL A 188 20.11 13.72 -0.48
CA VAL A 188 20.47 13.62 -1.89
C VAL A 188 19.30 13.90 -2.84
N ALA A 189 18.06 13.67 -2.42
CA ALA A 189 16.86 13.80 -3.25
C ALA A 189 16.64 15.21 -3.85
N THR A 190 17.33 16.24 -3.35
CA THR A 190 17.28 17.61 -3.89
C THR A 190 18.36 17.91 -4.93
N LEU A 191 19.30 17.00 -5.13
CA LEU A 191 20.37 17.15 -6.12
C LEU A 191 19.85 16.80 -7.54
N PRO A 192 20.58 17.18 -8.59
CA PRO A 192 20.28 16.74 -9.95
C PRO A 192 20.22 15.21 -10.06
N ALA A 193 19.40 14.70 -10.96
CA ALA A 193 19.14 13.25 -11.10
C ALA A 193 20.44 12.43 -11.30
N GLU A 194 21.40 12.98 -12.02
CA GLU A 194 22.71 12.33 -12.28
C GLU A 194 23.50 12.11 -10.98
N GLU A 195 23.49 13.10 -10.09
CA GLU A 195 24.16 13.01 -8.78
C GLU A 195 23.43 12.07 -7.82
N GLN A 196 22.10 12.01 -7.92
CA GLN A 196 21.30 11.06 -7.16
C GLN A 196 21.61 9.62 -7.55
N VAL A 197 21.74 9.34 -8.86
CA VAL A 197 22.09 8.01 -9.37
C VAL A 197 23.50 7.62 -8.92
N ALA A 198 24.46 8.56 -8.99
CA ALA A 198 25.83 8.32 -8.54
C ALA A 198 25.87 7.97 -7.03
N ALA A 199 25.08 8.65 -6.21
CA ALA A 199 24.97 8.38 -4.78
C ALA A 199 24.24 7.05 -4.47
N ALA A 200 23.38 6.57 -5.37
CA ALA A 200 22.67 5.31 -5.21
C ALA A 200 23.55 4.08 -5.51
N VAL A 201 24.64 4.26 -6.24
CA VAL A 201 25.55 3.18 -6.70
C VAL A 201 26.85 3.16 -5.89
N ALA A 202 27.19 4.23 -5.19
CA ALA A 202 28.40 4.34 -4.37
C ALA A 202 28.27 3.58 -3.03
#